data_178cc9dd343a2bb64a590a4dc1412d1c
#
_entry.id   178cc9dd343a2bb64a590a4dc1412d1c
#
_cell.length_a   1.000
_cell.length_b   1.000
_cell.length_c   1.000
_cell.angle_alpha   90.00
_cell.angle_beta   90.00
_cell.angle_gamma   90.00
#
_symmetry.space_group_name_H-M   'P 1'
#
loop_
_entity.id
_entity.type
_entity.pdbx_description
1 polymer ?
#
loop_
_entity_poly.entity_id
_entity_poly.type
_entity_poly.pdbx_seq_one_letter_code
_entity_poly.pdbx_strand_id
1 'polypeptide(L)'
;MFGLDKDTGNLIIIISVLGILACLCLWLLRSLNIILKNHDIKEVENYLSWIGVSLAFLILLMIFVTAGDLGILLLVGSIVSFLLMVVGLIAKNTEIAKTGRGWFMPFFLIFILRTFLFEPYQIPSGSMMPGLKVGDFILVKKFTYGIKVNRTGPPIAFGKDPELGDVVVFIPPHDHRPFVKRLIGKPGDRITYINKKIYVNGKPINQKLLSEKDNVRIYEEMLNDRTIKIQQITSRINYPEEWIVPMDMYFVVGDNRDNSNDSRYWGFVPRENFMGTADYIWMSWECWTCAPSFKRAGKIN
;
A
#
# COMPACT_ATOMS: atom_id res chain seq x y z
N MET A 1 14.68 -4.04 11.36
CA MET A 1 14.10 -5.09 10.54
C MET A 1 14.80 -6.37 10.88
N PHE A 2 14.08 -7.41 11.20
CA PHE A 2 14.64 -8.71 11.56
C PHE A 2 15.49 -9.21 10.39
N GLY A 3 16.74 -9.60 10.65
CA GLY A 3 17.72 -10.00 9.64
C GLY A 3 17.46 -11.33 8.93
N LEU A 4 16.18 -11.66 8.68
CA LEU A 4 15.81 -12.79 7.82
C LEU A 4 15.95 -12.33 6.38
N ASP A 5 16.79 -13.05 5.64
CA ASP A 5 16.88 -12.90 4.20
C ASP A 5 15.50 -13.16 3.54
N LYS A 6 15.17 -12.37 2.52
CA LYS A 6 13.89 -12.44 1.82
C LYS A 6 13.63 -13.82 1.24
N ASP A 7 14.68 -14.50 0.79
CA ASP A 7 14.58 -15.85 0.22
C ASP A 7 14.24 -16.90 1.27
N THR A 8 14.83 -16.80 2.46
CA THR A 8 14.50 -17.65 3.62
C THR A 8 13.04 -17.43 4.07
N GLY A 9 12.58 -16.18 4.10
CA GLY A 9 11.19 -15.85 4.42
C GLY A 9 10.19 -16.43 3.41
N ASN A 10 10.47 -16.31 2.12
CA ASN A 10 9.66 -16.89 1.05
C ASN A 10 9.61 -18.43 1.12
N LEU A 11 10.74 -19.08 1.44
CA LEU A 11 10.79 -20.54 1.61
C LEU A 11 9.90 -21.00 2.77
N ILE A 12 9.92 -20.31 3.90
CA ILE A 12 9.06 -20.61 5.05
C ILE A 12 7.57 -20.45 4.68
N ILE A 13 7.22 -19.39 3.93
CA ILE A 13 5.86 -19.19 3.45
C ILE A 13 5.42 -20.37 2.56
N ILE A 14 6.25 -20.78 1.59
CA ILE A 14 5.95 -21.89 0.68
C ILE A 14 5.73 -23.19 1.45
N ILE A 15 6.64 -23.52 2.38
CA ILE A 15 6.54 -24.75 3.21
C ILE A 15 5.25 -24.71 4.05
N SER A 16 4.93 -23.57 4.64
CA SER A 16 3.71 -23.40 5.46
C SER A 16 2.43 -23.53 4.63
N VAL A 17 2.42 -22.98 3.41
CA VAL A 17 1.29 -23.13 2.46
C VAL A 17 1.10 -24.60 2.07
N LEU A 18 2.18 -25.31 1.74
CA LEU A 18 2.13 -26.74 1.44
C LEU A 18 1.62 -27.56 2.61
N GLY A 19 2.03 -27.21 3.84
CA GLY A 19 1.54 -27.83 5.07
C GLY A 19 0.03 -27.63 5.27
N ILE A 20 -0.49 -26.42 5.05
CA ILE A 20 -1.93 -26.14 5.11
C ILE A 20 -2.70 -26.94 4.06
N LEU A 21 -2.19 -26.96 2.82
CA LEU A 21 -2.81 -27.75 1.75
C LEU A 21 -2.85 -29.24 2.07
N ALA A 22 -1.78 -29.80 2.66
CA ALA A 22 -1.75 -31.18 3.12
C ALA A 22 -2.79 -31.44 4.22
N CYS A 23 -2.90 -30.57 5.23
CA CYS A 23 -3.92 -30.66 6.27
C CYS A 23 -5.35 -30.59 5.70
N LEU A 24 -5.59 -29.70 4.73
CA LEU A 24 -6.88 -29.58 4.04
C LEU A 24 -7.20 -30.82 3.22
N CYS A 25 -6.22 -31.39 2.51
CA CYS A 25 -6.39 -32.63 1.76
C CYS A 25 -6.73 -33.80 2.70
N LEU A 26 -6.03 -33.98 3.81
CA LEU A 26 -6.30 -35.00 4.79
C LEU A 26 -7.69 -34.84 5.42
N TRP A 27 -8.07 -33.61 5.77
CA TRP A 27 -9.42 -33.30 6.29
C TRP A 27 -10.50 -33.61 5.24
N LEU A 28 -10.27 -33.25 3.97
CA LEU A 28 -11.20 -33.50 2.86
C LEU A 28 -11.39 -34.99 2.59
N LEU A 29 -10.29 -35.75 2.44
CA LEU A 29 -10.31 -37.20 2.20
C LEU A 29 -11.07 -37.92 3.31
N ARG A 30 -10.93 -37.44 4.52
CA ARG A 30 -11.65 -37.98 5.67
C ARG A 30 -13.14 -37.61 5.67
N SER A 31 -13.46 -36.35 5.44
CA SER A 31 -14.85 -35.86 5.36
C SER A 31 -15.64 -36.56 4.23
N LEU A 32 -14.96 -37.06 3.22
CA LEU A 32 -15.53 -37.89 2.15
C LEU A 32 -15.56 -39.38 2.48
N ASN A 33 -15.22 -39.79 3.73
CA ASN A 33 -15.12 -41.20 4.19
C ASN A 33 -14.16 -42.09 3.37
N ILE A 34 -13.14 -41.50 2.75
CA ILE A 34 -12.13 -42.21 1.93
C ILE A 34 -11.05 -42.83 2.84
N ILE A 35 -10.72 -42.17 3.94
CA ILE A 35 -9.66 -42.58 4.88
C ILE A 35 -10.22 -42.63 6.31
N LEU A 36 -9.77 -43.62 7.11
CA LEU A 36 -9.98 -43.71 8.57
C LEU A 36 -11.44 -43.87 9.01
N LYS A 37 -12.06 -44.97 8.63
CA LYS A 37 -13.43 -45.32 9.05
C LYS A 37 -13.62 -45.64 10.56
N ASN A 38 -12.54 -45.85 11.34
CA ASN A 38 -12.62 -46.49 12.66
C ASN A 38 -11.79 -45.88 13.80
N HIS A 39 -11.37 -44.64 13.78
CA HIS A 39 -10.67 -43.99 14.89
C HIS A 39 -11.35 -42.73 15.39
N ASP A 40 -11.12 -42.38 16.67
CA ASP A 40 -11.70 -41.23 17.38
C ASP A 40 -11.64 -39.93 16.55
N ILE A 41 -12.77 -39.67 15.98
CA ILE A 41 -12.97 -38.73 14.89
C ILE A 41 -12.67 -37.28 15.32
N LYS A 42 -13.10 -36.91 16.51
CA LYS A 42 -13.00 -35.53 17.02
C LYS A 42 -11.58 -35.09 17.37
N GLU A 43 -10.75 -35.99 17.91
CA GLU A 43 -9.39 -35.63 18.28
C GLU A 43 -8.51 -35.32 17.07
N VAL A 44 -8.57 -36.15 16.01
CA VAL A 44 -7.78 -35.91 14.80
C VAL A 44 -8.22 -34.63 14.09
N GLU A 45 -9.52 -34.30 14.08
CA GLU A 45 -10.04 -33.05 13.53
C GLU A 45 -9.52 -31.83 14.31
N ASN A 46 -9.50 -31.93 15.63
CA ASN A 46 -8.94 -30.87 16.46
C ASN A 46 -7.45 -30.69 16.21
N TYR A 47 -6.64 -31.75 16.11
CA TYR A 47 -5.21 -31.65 15.82
C TYR A 47 -4.95 -31.03 14.43
N LEU A 48 -5.65 -31.47 13.39
CA LEU A 48 -5.51 -30.89 12.03
C LEU A 48 -5.92 -29.42 12.00
N SER A 49 -6.97 -29.04 12.73
CA SER A 49 -7.40 -27.64 12.85
C SER A 49 -6.34 -26.78 13.54
N TRP A 50 -5.78 -27.22 14.68
CA TRP A 50 -4.74 -26.50 15.40
C TRP A 50 -3.45 -26.37 14.58
N ILE A 51 -3.04 -27.42 13.86
CA ILE A 51 -1.87 -27.35 12.94
C ILE A 51 -2.15 -26.34 11.83
N GLY A 52 -3.33 -26.38 11.22
CA GLY A 52 -3.71 -25.43 10.16
C GLY A 52 -3.71 -23.97 10.65
N VAL A 53 -4.27 -23.70 11.83
CA VAL A 53 -4.27 -22.36 12.44
C VAL A 53 -2.85 -21.88 12.76
N SER A 54 -2.00 -22.77 13.31
CA SER A 54 -0.61 -22.42 13.62
C SER A 54 0.21 -22.10 12.36
N LEU A 55 0.03 -22.87 11.29
CA LEU A 55 0.66 -22.60 10.01
C LEU A 55 0.15 -21.30 9.36
N ALA A 56 -1.16 -21.03 9.46
CA ALA A 56 -1.73 -19.77 8.96
C ALA A 56 -1.16 -18.56 9.73
N PHE A 57 -1.02 -18.68 11.05
CA PHE A 57 -0.38 -17.64 11.86
C PHE A 57 1.09 -17.43 11.48
N LEU A 58 1.83 -18.51 11.23
CA LEU A 58 3.22 -18.45 10.79
C LEU A 58 3.34 -17.76 9.42
N ILE A 59 2.44 -18.05 8.48
CA ILE A 59 2.40 -17.36 7.17
C ILE A 59 2.17 -15.86 7.34
N LEU A 60 1.18 -15.46 8.16
CA LEU A 60 0.90 -14.07 8.43
C LEU A 60 2.10 -13.36 9.05
N LEU A 61 2.77 -14.00 10.00
CA LEU A 61 3.98 -13.48 10.63
C LEU A 61 5.11 -13.31 9.61
N MET A 62 5.33 -14.29 8.73
CA MET A 62 6.36 -14.22 7.70
C MET A 62 6.07 -13.14 6.67
N ILE A 63 4.83 -13.00 6.19
CA ILE A 63 4.42 -11.91 5.29
C ILE A 63 4.70 -10.55 5.93
N PHE A 64 4.39 -10.40 7.21
CA PHE A 64 4.65 -9.18 7.96
C PHE A 64 6.15 -8.88 8.08
N VAL A 65 6.97 -9.90 8.40
CA VAL A 65 8.42 -9.76 8.58
C VAL A 65 9.16 -9.51 7.26
N THR A 66 8.74 -10.14 6.16
CA THR A 66 9.42 -10.06 4.86
C THR A 66 8.85 -9.01 3.93
N ALA A 67 7.83 -8.25 4.36
CA ALA A 67 7.03 -7.35 3.52
C ALA A 67 6.47 -8.05 2.25
N GLY A 68 6.10 -9.32 2.40
CA GLY A 68 5.56 -10.16 1.33
C GLY A 68 4.19 -9.69 0.82
N ASP A 69 3.77 -10.21 -0.33
CA ASP A 69 2.50 -9.84 -0.94
C ASP A 69 1.32 -10.62 -0.33
N LEU A 70 0.60 -9.99 0.58
CA LEU A 70 -0.65 -10.52 1.15
C LEU A 70 -1.72 -10.80 0.07
N GLY A 71 -1.66 -10.15 -1.10
CA GLY A 71 -2.62 -10.34 -2.18
C GLY A 71 -2.58 -11.77 -2.75
N ILE A 72 -1.39 -12.33 -2.91
CA ILE A 72 -1.23 -13.72 -3.38
C ILE A 72 -1.85 -14.71 -2.39
N LEU A 73 -1.63 -14.50 -1.09
CA LEU A 73 -2.24 -15.36 -0.06
C LEU A 73 -3.77 -15.30 -0.09
N LEU A 74 -4.34 -14.10 -0.20
CA LEU A 74 -5.79 -13.92 -0.29
C LEU A 74 -6.37 -14.55 -1.56
N LEU A 75 -5.65 -14.47 -2.69
CA LEU A 75 -6.05 -15.12 -3.93
C LEU A 75 -6.05 -16.65 -3.78
N VAL A 76 -4.96 -17.22 -3.27
CA VAL A 76 -4.84 -18.68 -3.04
C VAL A 76 -5.91 -19.14 -2.05
N GLY A 77 -6.11 -18.42 -0.94
CA GLY A 77 -7.16 -18.70 0.03
C GLY A 77 -8.56 -18.68 -0.60
N SER A 78 -8.83 -17.71 -1.49
CA SER A 78 -10.09 -17.61 -2.22
C SER A 78 -10.29 -18.80 -3.15
N ILE A 79 -9.27 -19.18 -3.94
CA ILE A 79 -9.35 -20.31 -4.87
C ILE A 79 -9.57 -21.63 -4.11
N VAL A 80 -8.79 -21.87 -3.06
CA VAL A 80 -8.92 -23.11 -2.25
C VAL A 80 -10.29 -23.21 -1.61
N SER A 81 -10.78 -22.11 -1.01
CA SER A 81 -12.10 -22.08 -0.38
C SER A 81 -13.24 -22.28 -1.38
N PHE A 82 -13.10 -21.69 -2.59
CA PHE A 82 -14.05 -21.90 -3.68
C PHE A 82 -14.08 -23.37 -4.14
N LEU A 83 -12.93 -23.98 -4.33
CA LEU A 83 -12.82 -25.40 -4.69
C LEU A 83 -13.44 -26.31 -3.63
N LEU A 84 -13.20 -26.05 -2.33
CA LEU A 84 -13.84 -26.78 -1.25
C LEU A 84 -15.36 -26.65 -1.31
N MET A 85 -15.89 -25.46 -1.57
CA MET A 85 -17.34 -25.25 -1.73
C MET A 85 -17.89 -26.09 -2.88
N VAL A 86 -17.24 -26.08 -4.05
CA VAL A 86 -17.67 -26.82 -5.24
C VAL A 86 -17.63 -28.32 -4.98
N VAL A 87 -16.53 -28.83 -4.41
CA VAL A 87 -16.40 -30.26 -4.05
C VAL A 87 -17.51 -30.68 -3.07
N GLY A 88 -17.79 -29.86 -2.03
CA GLY A 88 -18.86 -30.13 -1.10
C GLY A 88 -20.25 -30.20 -1.77
N LEU A 89 -20.52 -29.31 -2.73
CA LEU A 89 -21.77 -29.35 -3.50
C LEU A 89 -21.88 -30.59 -4.38
N ILE A 90 -20.83 -30.97 -5.08
CA ILE A 90 -20.79 -32.17 -5.95
C ILE A 90 -20.95 -33.45 -5.10
N ALA A 91 -20.22 -33.53 -3.98
CA ALA A 91 -20.28 -34.66 -3.06
C ALA A 91 -21.56 -34.69 -2.19
N LYS A 92 -22.45 -33.69 -2.34
CA LYS A 92 -23.66 -33.51 -1.51
C LYS A 92 -23.35 -33.49 0.00
N ASN A 93 -22.14 -33.08 0.36
CA ASN A 93 -21.68 -32.93 1.73
C ASN A 93 -21.87 -31.47 2.19
N THR A 94 -22.91 -31.24 2.99
CA THR A 94 -23.30 -29.88 3.42
C THR A 94 -22.26 -29.23 4.31
N GLU A 95 -21.49 -29.98 5.09
CA GLU A 95 -20.47 -29.42 6.00
C GLU A 95 -19.27 -28.91 5.23
N ILE A 96 -18.78 -29.65 4.22
CA ILE A 96 -17.70 -29.20 3.35
C ILE A 96 -18.14 -27.95 2.58
N ALA A 97 -19.35 -27.95 2.01
CA ALA A 97 -19.88 -26.83 1.25
C ALA A 97 -20.03 -25.56 2.12
N LYS A 98 -20.52 -25.69 3.36
CA LYS A 98 -20.62 -24.56 4.31
C LYS A 98 -19.25 -24.02 4.69
N THR A 99 -18.28 -24.88 5.00
CA THR A 99 -16.92 -24.48 5.34
C THR A 99 -16.26 -23.73 4.18
N GLY A 100 -16.32 -24.28 2.96
CA GLY A 100 -15.80 -23.62 1.76
C GLY A 100 -16.43 -22.23 1.54
N ARG A 101 -17.77 -22.11 1.62
CA ARG A 101 -18.47 -20.83 1.48
C ARG A 101 -18.12 -19.85 2.59
N GLY A 102 -17.98 -20.31 3.84
CA GLY A 102 -17.66 -19.50 4.99
C GLY A 102 -16.29 -18.79 4.88
N TRP A 103 -15.29 -19.47 4.32
CA TRP A 103 -13.97 -18.90 4.11
C TRP A 103 -13.83 -18.16 2.76
N PHE A 104 -14.53 -18.61 1.71
CA PHE A 104 -14.48 -17.97 0.39
C PHE A 104 -14.89 -16.50 0.43
N MET A 105 -16.03 -16.20 1.05
CA MET A 105 -16.57 -14.84 1.07
C MET A 105 -15.60 -13.81 1.68
N PRO A 106 -15.06 -14.01 2.91
CA PRO A 106 -14.13 -13.06 3.48
C PRO A 106 -12.80 -12.97 2.71
N PHE A 107 -12.20 -14.09 2.28
CA PHE A 107 -10.96 -14.05 1.52
C PHE A 107 -11.14 -13.32 0.18
N PHE A 108 -12.19 -13.65 -0.55
CA PHE A 108 -12.49 -13.04 -1.85
C PHE A 108 -12.81 -11.56 -1.72
N LEU A 109 -13.62 -11.17 -0.74
CA LEU A 109 -13.97 -9.78 -0.50
C LEU A 109 -12.72 -8.94 -0.15
N ILE A 110 -11.89 -9.40 0.78
CA ILE A 110 -10.66 -8.70 1.16
C ILE A 110 -9.68 -8.67 0.00
N PHE A 111 -9.58 -9.75 -0.80
CA PHE A 111 -8.77 -9.79 -2.01
C PHE A 111 -9.18 -8.70 -3.01
N ILE A 112 -10.47 -8.59 -3.32
CA ILE A 112 -11.01 -7.57 -4.23
C ILE A 112 -10.76 -6.16 -3.69
N LEU A 113 -11.08 -5.91 -2.42
CA LEU A 113 -10.88 -4.61 -1.79
C LEU A 113 -9.42 -4.18 -1.87
N ARG A 114 -8.48 -5.06 -1.50
CA ARG A 114 -7.06 -4.76 -1.47
C ARG A 114 -6.44 -4.66 -2.87
N THR A 115 -6.86 -5.53 -3.79
CA THR A 115 -6.25 -5.58 -5.12
C THR A 115 -6.68 -4.41 -5.99
N PHE A 116 -7.95 -4.02 -5.93
CA PHE A 116 -8.52 -3.05 -6.86
C PHE A 116 -8.89 -1.71 -6.24
N LEU A 117 -9.22 -1.67 -4.95
CA LEU A 117 -9.76 -0.46 -4.34
C LEU A 117 -8.75 0.25 -3.43
N PHE A 118 -8.26 -0.42 -2.41
CA PHE A 118 -7.47 0.21 -1.37
C PHE A 118 -6.25 -0.61 -1.00
N GLU A 119 -5.12 0.05 -0.84
CA GLU A 119 -3.89 -0.57 -0.36
C GLU A 119 -3.29 0.25 0.79
N PRO A 120 -3.07 -0.36 1.97
CA PRO A 120 -2.40 0.33 3.07
C PRO A 120 -0.88 0.39 2.82
N TYR A 121 -0.29 1.57 3.04
CA TYR A 121 1.15 1.79 3.02
C TYR A 121 1.61 2.44 4.30
N GLN A 122 2.76 2.02 4.81
CA GLN A 122 3.44 2.71 5.90
C GLN A 122 4.39 3.77 5.33
N ILE A 123 4.41 4.95 5.91
CA ILE A 123 5.32 6.04 5.54
C ILE A 123 6.69 5.79 6.20
N PRO A 124 7.75 5.48 5.42
CA PRO A 124 9.05 5.15 5.96
C PRO A 124 9.98 6.37 6.13
N SER A 125 9.64 7.51 5.54
CA SER A 125 10.53 8.68 5.49
C SER A 125 9.82 9.98 5.80
N GLY A 126 10.56 10.99 6.24
CA GLY A 126 10.04 12.32 6.57
C GLY A 126 9.86 13.27 5.37
N SER A 127 9.93 12.79 4.12
CA SER A 127 9.89 13.67 2.94
C SER A 127 8.55 14.39 2.72
N MET A 128 7.48 13.92 3.37
CA MET A 128 6.14 14.52 3.32
C MET A 128 5.74 15.20 4.64
N MET A 129 6.71 15.45 5.54
CA MET A 129 6.45 16.26 6.75
C MET A 129 6.09 17.70 6.37
N PRO A 130 5.24 18.38 7.14
CA PRO A 130 4.63 17.96 8.40
C PRO A 130 3.34 17.16 8.24
N GLY A 131 2.78 17.08 7.03
CA GLY A 131 1.50 16.42 6.75
C GLY A 131 1.51 14.93 7.09
N LEU A 132 2.45 14.19 6.50
CA LEU A 132 2.69 12.78 6.79
C LEU A 132 3.98 12.61 7.60
N LYS A 133 3.93 11.82 8.67
CA LYS A 133 5.08 11.50 9.52
C LYS A 133 5.53 10.06 9.30
N VAL A 134 6.80 9.81 9.66
CA VAL A 134 7.31 8.44 9.70
C VAL A 134 6.46 7.60 10.65
N GLY A 135 6.05 6.41 10.22
CA GLY A 135 5.17 5.53 10.99
C GLY A 135 3.67 5.75 10.76
N ASP A 136 3.26 6.79 10.00
CA ASP A 136 1.87 6.91 9.56
C ASP A 136 1.52 5.80 8.57
N PHE A 137 0.34 5.21 8.73
CA PHE A 137 -0.25 4.28 7.77
C PHE A 137 -1.32 5.00 6.96
N ILE A 138 -1.09 5.12 5.66
CA ILE A 138 -1.99 5.76 4.73
C ILE A 138 -2.81 4.72 3.96
N LEU A 139 -4.01 5.11 3.55
CA LEU A 139 -4.85 4.32 2.68
C LEU A 139 -4.78 4.90 1.26
N VAL A 140 -4.26 4.09 0.34
CA VAL A 140 -4.10 4.47 -1.06
C VAL A 140 -5.29 3.99 -1.87
N LYS A 141 -5.98 4.92 -2.53
CA LYS A 141 -7.07 4.64 -3.48
C LYS A 141 -6.49 4.30 -4.85
N LYS A 142 -6.46 3.02 -5.18
CA LYS A 142 -5.87 2.53 -6.44
C LYS A 142 -6.70 2.88 -7.67
N PHE A 143 -8.01 2.85 -7.52
CA PHE A 143 -8.94 3.09 -8.64
C PHE A 143 -8.96 4.54 -9.14
N THR A 144 -8.38 5.50 -8.40
CA THR A 144 -8.39 6.94 -8.79
C THR A 144 -7.78 7.14 -10.17
N TYR A 145 -6.67 6.49 -10.46
CA TYR A 145 -5.97 6.61 -11.75
C TYR A 145 -6.23 5.45 -12.70
N GLY A 146 -7.29 4.69 -12.45
CA GLY A 146 -7.77 3.58 -13.25
C GLY A 146 -7.35 2.22 -12.72
N ILE A 147 -8.14 1.21 -13.10
CA ILE A 147 -7.86 -0.19 -12.75
C ILE A 147 -6.69 -0.67 -13.60
N LYS A 148 -5.63 -1.15 -12.95
CA LYS A 148 -4.43 -1.68 -13.59
C LYS A 148 -4.23 -3.14 -13.20
N VAL A 149 -3.77 -3.97 -14.14
CA VAL A 149 -3.35 -5.35 -13.84
C VAL A 149 -2.00 -5.36 -13.14
N ASN A 150 -1.08 -4.54 -13.61
CA ASN A 150 0.25 -4.39 -13.05
C ASN A 150 0.35 -3.10 -12.23
N ARG A 151 1.33 -3.01 -11.33
CA ARG A 151 1.60 -1.80 -10.55
C ARG A 151 1.94 -0.60 -11.43
N THR A 152 2.63 -0.84 -12.54
CA THR A 152 2.96 0.14 -13.59
C THR A 152 2.36 -0.32 -14.90
N GLY A 153 1.93 0.64 -15.73
CA GLY A 153 1.31 0.39 -17.01
C GLY A 153 -0.01 1.16 -17.22
N PRO A 154 -0.55 1.12 -18.43
CA PRO A 154 -1.80 1.81 -18.75
C PRO A 154 -2.99 1.22 -17.98
N PRO A 155 -3.97 2.04 -17.59
CA PRO A 155 -5.20 1.54 -16.99
C PRO A 155 -6.05 0.79 -18.03
N ILE A 156 -6.67 -0.32 -17.61
CA ILE A 156 -7.59 -1.11 -18.47
C ILE A 156 -8.97 -0.48 -18.52
N ALA A 157 -9.39 0.15 -17.43
CA ALA A 157 -10.72 0.76 -17.31
C ALA A 157 -10.68 1.89 -16.30
N PHE A 158 -11.54 2.89 -16.56
CA PHE A 158 -11.75 4.07 -15.73
C PHE A 158 -10.42 4.78 -15.44
N GLY A 159 -10.47 5.88 -14.74
CA GLY A 159 -9.31 6.60 -14.29
C GLY A 159 -9.43 8.07 -14.63
N LYS A 160 -9.08 8.87 -13.63
CA LYS A 160 -8.93 10.32 -13.79
C LYS A 160 -7.45 10.62 -13.99
N ASP A 161 -7.18 11.76 -14.57
CA ASP A 161 -5.82 12.28 -14.56
C ASP A 161 -5.47 12.82 -13.17
N PRO A 162 -4.18 12.73 -12.78
CA PRO A 162 -3.73 13.31 -11.53
C PRO A 162 -3.96 14.82 -11.49
N GLU A 163 -4.44 15.32 -10.36
CA GLU A 163 -4.74 16.73 -10.15
C GLU A 163 -3.68 17.42 -9.30
N LEU A 164 -3.44 18.72 -9.56
CA LEU A 164 -2.52 19.52 -8.76
C LEU A 164 -2.93 19.47 -7.27
N GLY A 165 -1.96 19.21 -6.42
CA GLY A 165 -2.18 19.07 -4.98
C GLY A 165 -2.49 17.65 -4.51
N ASP A 166 -2.72 16.67 -5.40
CA ASP A 166 -2.89 15.28 -5.01
C ASP A 166 -1.63 14.75 -4.31
N VAL A 167 -1.82 14.04 -3.21
CA VAL A 167 -0.77 13.21 -2.63
C VAL A 167 -0.77 11.88 -3.36
N VAL A 168 0.22 11.70 -4.22
CA VAL A 168 0.28 10.58 -5.17
C VAL A 168 1.25 9.51 -4.69
N VAL A 169 0.86 8.25 -4.89
CA VAL A 169 1.73 7.08 -4.73
C VAL A 169 2.09 6.56 -6.10
N PHE A 170 3.38 6.40 -6.35
CA PHE A 170 3.91 6.04 -7.66
C PHE A 170 5.23 5.30 -7.55
N ILE A 171 5.66 4.66 -8.63
CA ILE A 171 6.99 4.06 -8.77
C ILE A 171 7.86 5.03 -9.57
N PRO A 172 8.94 5.59 -8.98
CA PRO A 172 9.81 6.51 -9.71
C PRO A 172 10.62 5.78 -10.79
N PRO A 173 11.09 6.49 -11.85
CA PRO A 173 11.81 5.83 -12.95
C PRO A 173 13.13 5.15 -12.56
N HIS A 174 13.74 5.57 -11.45
CA HIS A 174 15.05 5.12 -10.99
C HIS A 174 15.01 4.12 -9.84
N ASP A 175 13.81 3.80 -9.30
CA ASP A 175 13.64 2.87 -8.16
C ASP A 175 12.40 1.99 -8.40
N HIS A 176 12.38 0.80 -7.80
CA HIS A 176 11.24 -0.13 -7.86
C HIS A 176 10.31 -0.02 -6.64
N ARG A 177 10.66 0.79 -5.65
CA ARG A 177 9.87 1.01 -4.43
C ARG A 177 8.84 2.11 -4.63
N PRO A 178 7.65 2.01 -4.05
CA PRO A 178 6.66 3.08 -4.08
C PRO A 178 7.16 4.32 -3.33
N PHE A 179 6.99 5.49 -3.97
CA PHE A 179 7.23 6.81 -3.38
C PHE A 179 5.90 7.51 -3.15
N VAL A 180 5.89 8.40 -2.15
CA VAL A 180 4.76 9.28 -1.84
C VAL A 180 5.23 10.72 -1.95
N LYS A 181 4.62 11.50 -2.85
CA LYS A 181 4.92 12.93 -3.08
C LYS A 181 3.64 13.69 -3.42
N ARG A 182 3.73 15.00 -3.46
CA ARG A 182 2.65 15.87 -3.91
C ARG A 182 2.81 16.25 -5.37
N LEU A 183 1.71 16.20 -6.12
CA LEU A 183 1.70 16.62 -7.52
C LEU A 183 1.69 18.15 -7.60
N ILE A 184 2.70 18.70 -8.30
CA ILE A 184 2.90 20.13 -8.45
C ILE A 184 2.79 20.59 -9.91
N GLY A 185 3.11 19.72 -10.88
CA GLY A 185 3.06 20.06 -12.29
C GLY A 185 2.45 18.97 -13.15
N LYS A 186 1.63 19.40 -14.12
CA LYS A 186 0.98 18.56 -15.13
C LYS A 186 1.73 18.67 -16.48
N PRO A 187 1.44 17.79 -17.45
CA PRO A 187 1.98 17.88 -18.79
C PRO A 187 1.83 19.30 -19.38
N GLY A 188 2.93 19.86 -19.88
CA GLY A 188 3.01 21.20 -20.45
C GLY A 188 3.25 22.33 -19.45
N ASP A 189 3.16 22.09 -18.14
CA ASP A 189 3.42 23.13 -17.14
C ASP A 189 4.90 23.51 -17.09
N ARG A 190 5.16 24.82 -16.91
CA ARG A 190 6.47 25.36 -16.58
C ARG A 190 6.57 25.53 -15.07
N ILE A 191 7.48 24.79 -14.45
CA ILE A 191 7.75 24.84 -13.02
C ILE A 191 9.05 25.58 -12.78
N THR A 192 9.04 26.59 -11.91
CA THR A 192 10.24 27.32 -11.52
C THR A 192 10.38 27.30 -10.00
N TYR A 193 11.58 27.06 -9.50
CA TYR A 193 11.89 27.06 -8.08
C TYR A 193 12.91 28.15 -7.77
N ILE A 194 12.48 29.22 -7.12
CA ILE A 194 13.33 30.39 -6.80
C ILE A 194 13.07 30.80 -5.36
N ASN A 195 14.13 31.01 -4.59
CA ASN A 195 14.08 31.47 -3.20
C ASN A 195 13.11 30.63 -2.35
N LYS A 196 13.15 29.31 -2.52
CA LYS A 196 12.30 28.32 -1.84
C LYS A 196 10.80 28.43 -2.15
N LYS A 197 10.44 29.17 -3.21
CA LYS A 197 9.07 29.26 -3.72
C LYS A 197 8.95 28.55 -5.05
N ILE A 198 7.85 27.84 -5.21
CA ILE A 198 7.49 27.21 -6.47
C ILE A 198 6.56 28.14 -7.25
N TYR A 199 6.83 28.25 -8.52
CA TYR A 199 6.00 28.96 -9.51
C TYR A 199 5.49 27.94 -10.51
N VAL A 200 4.22 27.99 -10.83
CA VAL A 200 3.58 27.19 -11.88
C VAL A 200 3.11 28.14 -12.97
N ASN A 201 3.64 28.02 -14.18
CA ASN A 201 3.35 28.88 -15.31
C ASN A 201 3.54 30.38 -14.99
N GLY A 202 4.62 30.69 -14.27
CA GLY A 202 4.97 32.06 -13.85
C GLY A 202 4.18 32.60 -12.66
N LYS A 203 3.18 31.84 -12.13
CA LYS A 203 2.40 32.25 -10.96
C LYS A 203 2.98 31.60 -9.69
N PRO A 204 3.32 32.37 -8.65
CA PRO A 204 3.82 31.81 -7.40
C PRO A 204 2.72 31.05 -6.67
N ILE A 205 3.08 29.92 -6.05
CA ILE A 205 2.23 29.30 -5.04
C ILE A 205 2.34 30.17 -3.79
N ASN A 206 1.21 30.73 -3.37
CA ASN A 206 1.16 31.63 -2.19
C ASN A 206 1.52 30.88 -0.92
N GLN A 207 2.44 31.46 -0.15
CA GLN A 207 2.93 30.89 1.11
C GLN A 207 2.60 31.83 2.26
N LYS A 208 2.01 31.30 3.33
CA LYS A 208 1.79 31.98 4.61
C LYS A 208 2.57 31.29 5.71
N LEU A 209 3.48 32.01 6.36
CA LEU A 209 4.24 31.47 7.49
C LEU A 209 3.29 31.15 8.65
N LEU A 210 3.31 29.90 9.14
CA LEU A 210 2.55 29.47 10.30
C LEU A 210 3.40 29.42 11.58
N SER A 211 4.62 28.89 11.47
CA SER A 211 5.53 28.79 12.60
C SER A 211 6.99 28.72 12.16
N GLU A 212 7.88 29.16 13.05
CA GLU A 212 9.33 29.05 12.90
C GLU A 212 9.90 28.56 14.23
N LYS A 213 10.66 27.46 14.18
CA LYS A 213 11.34 26.90 15.34
C LYS A 213 12.57 26.10 14.88
N ASP A 214 13.71 26.29 15.58
CA ASP A 214 14.92 25.48 15.40
C ASP A 214 15.37 25.34 13.91
N ASN A 215 15.43 26.46 13.18
CA ASN A 215 15.74 26.50 11.74
C ASN A 215 14.70 25.81 10.80
N VAL A 216 13.54 25.45 11.33
CA VAL A 216 12.44 24.88 10.56
C VAL A 216 11.31 25.89 10.46
N ARG A 217 10.88 26.20 9.24
CA ARG A 217 9.70 26.99 8.95
C ARG A 217 8.59 26.14 8.41
N ILE A 218 7.40 26.27 8.97
CA ILE A 218 6.18 25.66 8.45
C ILE A 218 5.37 26.74 7.77
N TYR A 219 5.07 26.50 6.49
CA TYR A 219 4.20 27.36 5.71
C TYR A 219 2.90 26.65 5.38
N GLU A 220 1.89 27.45 5.20
CA GLU A 220 0.65 27.07 4.54
C GLU A 220 0.75 27.53 3.07
N GLU A 221 0.56 26.61 2.14
CA GLU A 221 0.49 26.88 0.70
C GLU A 221 -0.92 26.62 0.19
N MET A 222 -1.35 27.46 -0.72
CA MET A 222 -2.61 27.27 -1.44
C MET A 222 -2.32 26.79 -2.85
N LEU A 223 -2.67 25.52 -3.11
CA LEU A 223 -2.49 24.87 -4.40
C LEU A 223 -3.87 24.49 -4.95
N ASN A 224 -4.32 25.21 -5.97
CA ASN A 224 -5.73 25.24 -6.37
C ASN A 224 -6.62 25.57 -5.15
N ASP A 225 -7.66 24.75 -4.91
CA ASP A 225 -8.59 24.92 -3.78
C ASP A 225 -8.14 24.16 -2.51
N ARG A 226 -6.89 23.67 -2.49
CA ARG A 226 -6.37 22.88 -1.36
C ARG A 226 -5.35 23.69 -0.56
N THR A 227 -5.55 23.71 0.75
CA THR A 227 -4.60 24.27 1.70
C THR A 227 -3.70 23.16 2.21
N ILE A 228 -2.40 23.27 1.99
CA ILE A 228 -1.40 22.28 2.37
C ILE A 228 -0.37 22.90 3.33
N LYS A 229 0.21 22.07 4.19
CA LYS A 229 1.31 22.48 5.06
C LYS A 229 2.62 21.93 4.52
N ILE A 230 3.59 22.82 4.35
CA ILE A 230 4.93 22.46 3.91
C ILE A 230 5.96 22.83 4.96
N GLN A 231 7.12 22.19 4.89
CA GLN A 231 8.26 22.45 5.76
C GLN A 231 9.48 22.86 4.96
N GLN A 232 10.19 23.89 5.45
CA GLN A 232 11.46 24.36 4.89
C GLN A 232 12.51 24.50 6.00
N ILE A 233 13.78 24.29 5.65
CA ILE A 233 14.93 24.44 6.56
C ILE A 233 15.66 25.73 6.18
N THR A 234 15.72 26.70 7.09
CA THR A 234 16.26 28.04 6.80
C THR A 234 17.72 28.04 6.39
N SER A 235 18.53 27.13 6.95
CA SER A 235 19.98 27.03 6.69
C SER A 235 20.32 26.41 5.34
N ARG A 236 19.39 25.77 4.64
CA ARG A 236 19.65 25.18 3.32
C ARG A 236 19.51 26.23 2.21
N ILE A 237 20.50 26.30 1.34
CA ILE A 237 20.52 27.18 0.15
C ILE A 237 20.00 26.35 -1.02
N ASN A 238 19.12 26.93 -1.80
CA ASN A 238 18.59 26.34 -3.04
C ASN A 238 18.87 27.30 -4.19
N TYR A 239 19.35 26.75 -5.28
CA TYR A 239 19.59 27.50 -6.50
C TYR A 239 18.31 27.61 -7.35
N PRO A 240 18.15 28.68 -8.14
CA PRO A 240 17.05 28.78 -9.08
C PRO A 240 17.12 27.69 -10.13
N GLU A 241 16.02 27.01 -10.36
CA GLU A 241 15.90 25.94 -11.36
C GLU A 241 14.56 26.03 -12.07
N GLU A 242 14.52 25.59 -13.33
CA GLU A 242 13.31 25.58 -14.14
C GLU A 242 13.16 24.25 -14.88
N TRP A 243 11.93 23.76 -14.94
CA TRP A 243 11.55 22.53 -15.64
C TRP A 243 10.31 22.78 -16.49
N ILE A 244 10.28 22.22 -17.71
CA ILE A 244 9.08 22.12 -18.53
C ILE A 244 8.64 20.67 -18.48
N VAL A 245 7.42 20.42 -17.99
CA VAL A 245 6.90 19.07 -17.82
C VAL A 245 6.55 18.49 -19.20
N PRO A 246 7.18 17.38 -19.62
CA PRO A 246 6.88 16.76 -20.91
C PRO A 246 5.44 16.21 -20.96
N MET A 247 4.97 15.90 -22.19
CA MET A 247 3.68 15.24 -22.39
C MET A 247 3.68 13.87 -21.70
N ASP A 248 2.54 13.50 -21.11
CA ASP A 248 2.32 12.26 -20.34
C ASP A 248 3.23 12.10 -19.10
N MET A 249 3.89 13.17 -18.68
CA MET A 249 4.72 13.20 -17.48
C MET A 249 4.21 14.20 -16.45
N TYR A 250 4.66 14.01 -15.22
CA TYR A 250 4.21 14.82 -14.07
C TYR A 250 5.40 15.21 -13.19
N PHE A 251 5.28 16.38 -12.56
CA PHE A 251 6.28 16.89 -11.63
C PHE A 251 5.77 16.81 -10.20
N VAL A 252 6.49 16.11 -9.34
CA VAL A 252 6.11 15.84 -7.95
C VAL A 252 7.15 16.35 -6.98
N VAL A 253 6.71 16.91 -5.84
CA VAL A 253 7.60 17.47 -4.82
C VAL A 253 7.14 17.00 -3.43
N GLY A 254 8.09 16.78 -2.52
CA GLY A 254 7.78 16.49 -1.13
C GLY A 254 7.37 17.73 -0.36
N ASP A 255 6.47 17.57 0.60
CA ASP A 255 6.04 18.67 1.49
C ASP A 255 7.17 19.14 2.42
N ASN A 256 8.14 18.26 2.73
CA ASN A 256 9.40 18.63 3.38
C ASN A 256 10.41 19.09 2.31
N ARG A 257 10.26 20.32 1.84
CA ARG A 257 10.91 20.90 0.67
C ARG A 257 12.42 20.72 0.63
N ASP A 258 13.09 20.86 1.75
CA ASP A 258 14.54 20.79 1.84
C ASP A 258 15.05 19.40 2.24
N ASN A 259 14.17 18.45 2.51
CA ASN A 259 14.52 17.07 2.88
C ASN A 259 13.68 16.05 2.11
N SER A 260 13.63 16.22 0.80
CA SER A 260 12.88 15.34 -0.10
C SER A 260 13.69 15.08 -1.36
N ASN A 261 13.86 13.80 -1.70
CA ASN A 261 14.35 13.37 -3.00
C ASN A 261 13.15 13.21 -3.93
N ASP A 262 12.98 14.17 -4.86
CA ASP A 262 11.80 14.30 -5.71
C ASP A 262 12.15 14.79 -7.12
N SER A 263 11.17 15.20 -7.90
CA SER A 263 11.34 15.57 -9.31
C SER A 263 12.38 16.67 -9.55
N ARG A 264 12.70 17.47 -8.57
CA ARG A 264 13.78 18.48 -8.66
C ARG A 264 15.16 17.85 -8.85
N TYR A 265 15.34 16.57 -8.50
CA TYR A 265 16.63 15.87 -8.57
C TYR A 265 16.67 14.80 -9.66
N TRP A 266 15.58 14.02 -9.80
CA TRP A 266 15.54 12.87 -10.72
C TRP A 266 14.56 13.04 -11.90
N GLY A 267 13.86 14.19 -12.01
CA GLY A 267 13.01 14.51 -13.15
C GLY A 267 11.55 14.08 -12.98
N PHE A 268 10.93 13.61 -14.05
CA PHE A 268 9.49 13.49 -14.18
C PHE A 268 8.98 12.07 -13.96
N VAL A 269 7.71 11.95 -13.56
CA VAL A 269 7.03 10.67 -13.37
C VAL A 269 6.09 10.41 -14.56
N PRO A 270 6.25 9.28 -15.28
CA PRO A 270 5.31 8.89 -16.32
C PRO A 270 3.90 8.63 -15.75
N ARG A 271 2.87 8.95 -16.55
CA ARG A 271 1.46 8.73 -16.17
C ARG A 271 1.18 7.29 -15.73
N GLU A 272 1.79 6.35 -16.39
CA GLU A 272 1.63 4.92 -16.13
C GLU A 272 2.22 4.44 -14.79
N ASN A 273 3.13 5.22 -14.20
CA ASN A 273 3.78 4.85 -12.93
C ASN A 273 2.97 5.22 -11.69
N PHE A 274 1.88 5.99 -11.82
CA PHE A 274 1.01 6.32 -10.69
C PHE A 274 0.19 5.10 -10.25
N MET A 275 0.21 4.80 -8.97
CA MET A 275 -0.51 3.68 -8.36
C MET A 275 -1.87 4.11 -7.77
N GLY A 276 -1.97 5.34 -7.25
CA GLY A 276 -3.18 5.87 -6.66
C GLY A 276 -2.94 7.14 -5.84
N THR A 277 -4.00 7.64 -5.20
CA THR A 277 -3.95 8.79 -4.28
C THR A 277 -3.96 8.34 -2.83
N ALA A 278 -3.19 9.04 -1.99
CA ALA A 278 -3.22 8.88 -0.54
C ALA A 278 -4.12 9.96 0.07
N ASP A 279 -5.32 9.59 0.47
CA ASP A 279 -6.32 10.55 0.96
C ASP A 279 -6.56 10.48 2.46
N TYR A 280 -6.13 9.40 3.13
CA TYR A 280 -6.47 9.16 4.52
C TYR A 280 -5.34 8.50 5.30
N ILE A 281 -5.04 9.03 6.50
CA ILE A 281 -4.22 8.36 7.52
C ILE A 281 -5.19 7.56 8.39
N TRP A 282 -5.03 6.23 8.46
CA TRP A 282 -5.92 5.41 9.26
C TRP A 282 -5.33 4.99 10.62
N MET A 283 -3.98 4.99 10.73
CA MET A 283 -3.27 4.64 11.95
C MET A 283 -1.87 5.25 11.92
N SER A 284 -1.24 5.45 13.08
CA SER A 284 0.18 5.79 13.22
C SER A 284 0.84 4.79 14.17
N TRP A 285 1.98 4.26 13.78
CA TRP A 285 2.77 3.35 14.60
C TRP A 285 4.26 3.69 14.45
N GLU A 286 4.74 4.54 15.34
CA GLU A 286 6.07 5.15 15.24
C GLU A 286 7.20 4.22 15.68
N CYS A 287 6.95 3.28 16.59
CA CYS A 287 7.93 2.33 17.09
C CYS A 287 7.31 0.97 17.43
N TRP A 288 8.11 -0.12 17.32
CA TRP A 288 7.67 -1.49 17.58
C TRP A 288 7.20 -1.76 19.01
N THR A 289 7.76 -1.01 19.98
CA THR A 289 7.40 -1.12 21.40
C THR A 289 6.27 -0.20 21.81
N CYS A 290 5.86 0.72 20.92
CA CYS A 290 4.75 1.64 21.15
C CYS A 290 3.41 0.99 20.80
N ALA A 291 2.34 1.39 21.45
CA ALA A 291 1.00 1.05 21.00
C ALA A 291 0.64 1.83 19.73
N PRO A 292 -0.06 1.21 18.76
CA PRO A 292 -0.62 1.94 17.63
C PRO A 292 -1.53 3.08 18.08
N SER A 293 -1.50 4.21 17.39
CA SER A 293 -2.27 5.41 17.72
C SER A 293 -3.20 5.80 16.57
N PHE A 294 -4.43 6.14 16.88
CA PHE A 294 -5.42 6.66 15.93
C PHE A 294 -5.60 8.18 16.03
N LYS A 295 -4.78 8.87 16.86
CA LYS A 295 -4.87 10.34 17.08
C LYS A 295 -4.66 11.14 15.80
N ARG A 296 -3.93 10.62 14.85
CA ARG A 296 -3.66 11.24 13.55
C ARG A 296 -4.58 10.72 12.44
N ALA A 297 -5.49 9.80 12.76
CA ALA A 297 -6.43 9.29 11.77
C ALA A 297 -7.31 10.43 11.24
N GLY A 298 -7.34 10.57 9.92
CA GLY A 298 -8.04 11.67 9.27
C GLY A 298 -7.65 11.84 7.80
N LYS A 299 -8.31 12.78 7.14
CA LYS A 299 -8.05 13.12 5.74
C LYS A 299 -6.70 13.81 5.62
N ILE A 300 -5.96 13.47 4.56
CA ILE A 300 -4.71 14.12 4.16
C ILE A 300 -5.08 15.35 3.33
N ASN A 301 -4.56 16.51 3.75
CA ASN A 301 -4.78 17.78 3.05
C ASN A 301 -3.68 18.04 2.04
#